data_60a8c333fa2858461f0ce3f6a7f6b3d1
#
_entry.id   60a8c333fa2858461f0ce3f6a7f6b3d1
#
_cell.length_a   1.000
_cell.length_b   1.000
_cell.length_c   1.000
_cell.angle_alpha   90.00
_cell.angle_beta   90.00
_cell.angle_gamma   90.00
#
_symmetry.space_group_name_H-M   'P 1'
#
loop_
_entity.id
_entity.type
_entity.pdbx_description
1 polymer ?
#
loop_
_entity_poly.entity_id
_entity_poly.type
_entity_poly.pdbx_seq_one_letter_code
_entity_poly.pdbx_strand_id
1 'polypeptide(L)'
;EDATGATHVLERFQSPSKAHFFGTDKIGRDIFSRVFMGAGLALQVGIVIISIAATIGVTLGAVAGYFGRWIDDLIMRITDIFLAVPALVLAIAITAALGKGITNVMIGISLVWWPGFARLTRSLVLSLKEEAFVEAANGIGASHTRILFRHILPNAVSPIIVKMSTDFGFAVLTAAAL
;
A
#
# COMPACT_ATOMS: atom_id res chain seq x y z
N GLU A 1 -14.00 -25.77 -14.37
CA GLU A 1 -12.99 -26.15 -15.41
C GLU A 1 -12.59 -25.01 -16.34
N ASP A 2 -13.36 -23.92 -16.44
CA ASP A 2 -13.05 -22.80 -17.34
C ASP A 2 -12.23 -21.66 -16.72
N ALA A 3 -11.56 -21.94 -15.63
CA ALA A 3 -10.62 -21.03 -14.98
C ALA A 3 -9.39 -20.70 -15.88
N THR A 4 -9.19 -21.43 -16.97
CA THR A 4 -8.00 -21.35 -17.83
C THR A 4 -8.07 -20.32 -18.94
N GLY A 5 -9.15 -19.51 -19.01
CA GLY A 5 -9.30 -18.51 -20.07
C GLY A 5 -9.70 -19.08 -21.42
N ALA A 6 -10.16 -20.31 -21.47
CA ALA A 6 -10.71 -20.90 -22.69
C ALA A 6 -11.90 -20.09 -23.19
N THR A 7 -11.95 -19.84 -24.49
CA THR A 7 -13.02 -19.08 -25.13
C THR A 7 -14.06 -20.01 -25.73
N HIS A 8 -15.31 -19.89 -25.28
CA HIS A 8 -16.45 -20.66 -25.80
C HIS A 8 -17.39 -19.70 -26.55
N VAL A 9 -17.02 -19.34 -27.77
CA VAL A 9 -17.73 -18.31 -28.55
C VAL A 9 -19.22 -18.63 -28.78
N LEU A 10 -19.60 -19.91 -28.73
CA LEU A 10 -21.00 -20.34 -28.84
C LEU A 10 -21.83 -20.07 -27.57
N GLU A 11 -21.17 -19.86 -26.42
CA GLU A 11 -21.81 -19.63 -25.11
C GLU A 11 -21.73 -18.18 -24.67
N ARG A 12 -21.47 -17.28 -25.60
CA ARG A 12 -21.35 -15.84 -25.32
C ARG A 12 -22.70 -15.22 -24.86
N PHE A 13 -22.62 -14.28 -23.92
CA PHE A 13 -23.77 -13.54 -23.38
C PHE A 13 -24.90 -14.42 -22.85
N GLN A 14 -24.61 -15.60 -22.33
CA GLN A 14 -25.62 -16.39 -21.63
C GLN A 14 -26.01 -15.70 -20.34
N SER A 15 -27.33 -15.72 -20.07
CA SER A 15 -27.89 -15.22 -18.81
C SER A 15 -27.47 -16.09 -17.63
N PRO A 16 -27.53 -15.57 -16.40
CA PRO A 16 -27.26 -16.33 -15.18
C PRO A 16 -28.04 -17.66 -15.15
N SER A 17 -27.36 -18.75 -14.85
CA SER A 17 -27.89 -20.11 -14.83
C SER A 17 -27.18 -20.97 -13.78
N LYS A 18 -27.65 -22.22 -13.59
CA LYS A 18 -26.95 -23.18 -12.69
C LYS A 18 -25.55 -23.55 -13.19
N ALA A 19 -25.30 -23.47 -14.51
CA ALA A 19 -23.99 -23.73 -15.11
C ALA A 19 -23.08 -22.49 -15.03
N HIS A 20 -23.65 -21.29 -15.15
CA HIS A 20 -22.95 -20.00 -15.12
C HIS A 20 -23.67 -19.04 -14.18
N PHE A 21 -23.28 -19.01 -12.90
CA PHE A 21 -23.98 -18.23 -11.84
C PHE A 21 -24.15 -16.75 -12.19
N PHE A 22 -23.19 -16.13 -12.84
CA PHE A 22 -23.24 -14.72 -13.28
C PHE A 22 -23.33 -14.59 -14.82
N GLY A 23 -23.64 -15.69 -15.51
CA GLY A 23 -23.66 -15.73 -16.96
C GLY A 23 -22.24 -15.73 -17.56
N THR A 24 -22.19 -15.50 -18.88
CA THR A 24 -20.93 -15.51 -19.65
C THR A 24 -20.64 -14.16 -20.29
N ASP A 25 -19.36 -13.87 -20.52
CA ASP A 25 -18.90 -12.64 -21.16
C ASP A 25 -19.03 -12.70 -22.71
N LYS A 26 -18.55 -11.63 -23.38
CA LYS A 26 -18.58 -11.49 -24.84
C LYS A 26 -17.82 -12.58 -25.62
N ILE A 27 -17.00 -13.36 -24.96
CA ILE A 27 -16.23 -14.47 -25.56
C ILE A 27 -16.55 -15.82 -24.91
N GLY A 28 -17.66 -15.90 -24.16
CA GLY A 28 -18.20 -17.13 -23.60
C GLY A 28 -17.51 -17.60 -22.32
N ARG A 29 -16.74 -16.76 -21.63
CA ARG A 29 -16.09 -17.13 -20.37
C ARG A 29 -17.02 -16.92 -19.19
N ASP A 30 -16.99 -17.82 -18.22
CA ASP A 30 -17.79 -17.71 -16.99
C ASP A 30 -17.37 -16.50 -16.14
N ILE A 31 -18.32 -15.59 -15.90
CA ILE A 31 -18.06 -14.35 -15.17
C ILE A 31 -17.77 -14.64 -13.69
N PHE A 32 -18.49 -15.60 -13.07
CA PHE A 32 -18.28 -15.92 -11.66
C PHE A 32 -16.85 -16.41 -11.39
N SER A 33 -16.36 -17.36 -12.18
CA SER A 33 -14.99 -17.88 -12.07
C SER A 33 -13.95 -16.78 -12.25
N ARG A 34 -14.16 -15.87 -13.20
CA ARG A 34 -13.26 -14.74 -13.44
C ARG A 34 -13.22 -13.74 -12.30
N VAL A 35 -14.37 -13.41 -11.71
CA VAL A 35 -14.44 -12.53 -10.55
C VAL A 35 -13.71 -13.15 -9.36
N PHE A 36 -13.93 -14.44 -9.12
CA PHE A 36 -13.30 -15.14 -8.01
C PHE A 36 -11.77 -15.22 -8.15
N MET A 37 -11.28 -15.56 -9.34
CA MET A 37 -9.84 -15.58 -9.63
C MET A 37 -9.22 -14.18 -9.59
N GLY A 38 -9.93 -13.18 -10.16
CA GLY A 38 -9.50 -11.79 -10.13
C GLY A 38 -9.40 -11.24 -8.70
N ALA A 39 -10.30 -11.64 -7.80
CA ALA A 39 -10.26 -11.25 -6.40
C ALA A 39 -8.97 -11.72 -5.70
N GLY A 40 -8.54 -12.97 -5.96
CA GLY A 40 -7.28 -13.48 -5.42
C GLY A 40 -6.06 -12.68 -5.88
N LEU A 41 -6.00 -12.35 -7.16
CA LEU A 41 -4.94 -11.51 -7.72
C LEU A 41 -4.97 -10.08 -7.14
N ALA A 42 -6.16 -9.48 -7.03
CA ALA A 42 -6.34 -8.15 -6.47
C ALA A 42 -5.87 -8.09 -5.00
N LEU A 43 -6.17 -9.11 -4.21
CA LEU A 43 -5.69 -9.22 -2.83
C LEU A 43 -4.15 -9.28 -2.77
N GLN A 44 -3.52 -10.12 -3.60
CA GLN A 44 -2.06 -10.21 -3.66
C GLN A 44 -1.42 -8.86 -4.02
N VAL A 45 -1.93 -8.22 -5.07
CA VAL A 45 -1.42 -6.93 -5.55
C VAL A 45 -1.55 -5.87 -4.45
N GLY A 46 -2.72 -5.75 -3.84
CA GLY A 46 -2.96 -4.78 -2.77
C GLY A 46 -2.07 -5.00 -1.55
N ILE A 47 -1.93 -6.26 -1.08
CA ILE A 47 -1.06 -6.61 0.04
C ILE A 47 0.39 -6.24 -0.25
N VAL A 48 0.91 -6.59 -1.41
CA VAL A 48 2.31 -6.31 -1.78
C VAL A 48 2.56 -4.79 -1.83
N ILE A 49 1.69 -4.04 -2.51
CA ILE A 49 1.81 -2.58 -2.63
C ILE A 49 1.84 -1.93 -1.25
N ILE A 50 0.82 -2.22 -0.42
CA ILE A 50 0.69 -1.59 0.89
C ILE A 50 1.82 -2.01 1.83
N SER A 51 2.24 -3.27 1.80
CA SER A 51 3.35 -3.75 2.63
C SER A 51 4.65 -3.03 2.31
N ILE A 52 4.99 -2.88 1.03
CA ILE A 52 6.20 -2.16 0.61
C ILE A 52 6.10 -0.67 0.98
N ALA A 53 4.99 -0.01 0.61
CA ALA A 53 4.79 1.41 0.88
C ALA A 53 4.79 1.71 2.38
N ALA A 54 4.11 0.90 3.19
CA ALA A 54 4.10 1.05 4.65
C ALA A 54 5.48 0.79 5.25
N THR A 55 6.20 -0.24 4.83
CA THR A 55 7.55 -0.53 5.34
C THR A 55 8.50 0.64 5.11
N ILE A 56 8.54 1.16 3.89
CA ILE A 56 9.38 2.33 3.54
C ILE A 56 8.90 3.56 4.32
N GLY A 57 7.61 3.88 4.24
CA GLY A 57 7.06 5.10 4.84
C GLY A 57 7.13 5.11 6.36
N VAL A 58 6.77 4.00 7.01
CA VAL A 58 6.85 3.89 8.48
C VAL A 58 8.29 4.02 8.96
N THR A 59 9.23 3.36 8.28
CA THR A 59 10.65 3.44 8.66
C THR A 59 11.18 4.87 8.52
N LEU A 60 10.97 5.49 7.37
CA LEU A 60 11.44 6.87 7.12
C LEU A 60 10.73 7.88 8.03
N GLY A 61 9.42 7.75 8.21
CA GLY A 61 8.65 8.62 9.11
C GLY A 61 9.06 8.48 10.57
N ALA A 62 9.34 7.25 11.02
CA ALA A 62 9.81 6.99 12.37
C ALA A 62 11.19 7.61 12.62
N VAL A 63 12.11 7.46 11.68
CA VAL A 63 13.45 8.07 11.75
C VAL A 63 13.34 9.60 11.75
N ALA A 64 12.57 10.16 10.85
CA ALA A 64 12.35 11.61 10.76
C ALA A 64 11.78 12.17 12.07
N GLY A 65 10.67 11.62 12.56
CA GLY A 65 10.01 12.09 13.79
C GLY A 65 10.86 11.93 15.04
N TYR A 66 11.61 10.82 15.14
CA TYR A 66 12.41 10.54 16.34
C TYR A 66 13.66 11.38 16.43
N PHE A 67 14.47 11.41 15.37
CA PHE A 67 15.75 12.13 15.37
C PHE A 67 15.61 13.63 15.11
N GLY A 68 14.60 14.03 14.33
CA GLY A 68 14.32 15.45 14.06
C GLY A 68 15.46 16.15 13.29
N ARG A 69 15.53 17.49 13.43
CA ARG A 69 16.57 18.34 12.87
C ARG A 69 16.77 18.11 11.35
N TRP A 70 18.02 18.08 10.89
CA TRP A 70 18.36 17.94 9.47
C TRP A 70 17.89 16.61 8.84
N ILE A 71 17.78 15.53 9.65
CA ILE A 71 17.27 14.22 9.18
C ILE A 71 15.78 14.35 8.81
N ASP A 72 15.02 14.97 9.68
CA ASP A 72 13.61 15.27 9.45
C ASP A 72 13.43 16.16 8.21
N ASP A 73 14.17 17.26 8.13
CA ASP A 73 14.11 18.18 7.00
C ASP A 73 14.41 17.48 5.68
N LEU A 74 15.44 16.62 5.64
CA LEU A 74 15.83 15.89 4.43
C LEU A 74 14.75 14.92 3.99
N ILE A 75 14.28 14.07 4.92
CA ILE A 75 13.25 13.05 4.61
C ILE A 75 11.94 13.73 4.18
N MET A 76 11.55 14.78 4.88
CA MET A 76 10.31 15.50 4.54
C MET A 76 10.42 16.26 3.22
N ARG A 77 11.55 16.83 2.86
CA ARG A 77 11.77 17.44 1.53
C ARG A 77 11.61 16.42 0.41
N ILE A 78 12.21 15.22 0.57
CA ILE A 78 12.02 14.14 -0.40
C ILE A 78 10.54 13.73 -0.45
N THR A 79 9.89 13.57 0.69
CA THR A 79 8.46 13.27 0.79
C THR A 79 7.60 14.31 0.06
N ASP A 80 7.94 15.59 0.22
CA ASP A 80 7.23 16.71 -0.41
C ASP A 80 7.38 16.72 -1.93
N ILE A 81 8.56 16.38 -2.44
CA ILE A 81 8.80 16.23 -3.89
C ILE A 81 7.86 15.17 -4.49
N PHE A 82 7.76 14.00 -3.83
CA PHE A 82 6.84 12.95 -4.29
C PHE A 82 5.37 13.38 -4.25
N LEU A 83 4.98 14.13 -3.22
CA LEU A 83 3.59 14.59 -3.04
C LEU A 83 3.24 15.82 -3.88
N ALA A 84 4.22 16.51 -4.47
CA ALA A 84 3.98 17.63 -5.38
C ALA A 84 3.44 17.16 -6.75
N VAL A 85 3.68 15.91 -7.12
CA VAL A 85 3.19 15.31 -8.37
C VAL A 85 1.91 14.51 -8.07
N PRO A 86 0.84 14.63 -8.89
CA PRO A 86 -0.32 13.78 -8.74
C PRO A 86 0.05 12.30 -8.75
N ALA A 87 -0.35 11.57 -7.71
CA ALA A 87 0.07 10.19 -7.45
C ALA A 87 -0.12 9.26 -8.67
N LEU A 88 -1.28 9.33 -9.33
CA LEU A 88 -1.57 8.50 -10.49
C LEU A 88 -0.61 8.81 -11.67
N VAL A 89 -0.32 10.09 -11.92
CA VAL A 89 0.60 10.51 -12.97
C VAL A 89 2.01 9.98 -12.73
N LEU A 90 2.48 10.10 -11.50
CA LEU A 90 3.80 9.59 -11.11
C LEU A 90 3.85 8.06 -11.19
N ALA A 91 2.79 7.36 -10.79
CA ALA A 91 2.70 5.90 -10.89
C ALA A 91 2.75 5.43 -12.36
N ILE A 92 2.02 6.10 -13.26
CA ILE A 92 2.07 5.81 -14.70
C ILE A 92 3.48 6.03 -15.24
N ALA A 93 4.13 7.14 -14.91
CA ALA A 93 5.47 7.46 -15.40
C ALA A 93 6.50 6.42 -14.93
N ILE A 94 6.48 6.05 -13.65
CA ILE A 94 7.39 5.03 -13.10
C ILE A 94 7.12 3.67 -13.73
N THR A 95 5.85 3.26 -13.83
CA THR A 95 5.48 1.96 -14.42
C THR A 95 5.87 1.89 -15.88
N ALA A 96 5.68 2.95 -16.66
CA ALA A 96 6.11 3.02 -18.05
C ALA A 96 7.62 2.91 -18.21
N ALA A 97 8.40 3.51 -17.30
CA ALA A 97 9.86 3.42 -17.28
C ALA A 97 10.37 2.01 -16.91
N LEU A 98 9.67 1.31 -16.01
CA LEU A 98 10.01 -0.05 -15.60
C LEU A 98 9.61 -1.11 -16.64
N GLY A 99 8.69 -0.77 -17.55
CA GLY A 99 8.19 -1.67 -18.59
C GLY A 99 6.97 -2.49 -18.16
N LYS A 100 6.49 -3.35 -19.06
CA LYS A 100 5.25 -4.13 -18.88
C LYS A 100 5.41 -5.20 -17.80
N GLY A 101 4.34 -5.43 -17.05
CA GLY A 101 4.23 -6.52 -16.08
C GLY A 101 3.65 -6.07 -14.74
N ILE A 102 2.87 -6.95 -14.13
CA ILE A 102 2.18 -6.69 -12.87
C ILE A 102 3.14 -6.34 -11.71
N THR A 103 4.33 -6.95 -11.71
CA THR A 103 5.39 -6.66 -10.72
C THR A 103 5.87 -5.21 -10.84
N ASN A 104 6.04 -4.70 -12.06
CA ASN A 104 6.46 -3.33 -12.31
C ASN A 104 5.37 -2.33 -11.90
N VAL A 105 4.10 -2.67 -12.10
CA VAL A 105 2.95 -1.90 -11.58
C VAL A 105 2.98 -1.85 -10.06
N MET A 106 3.17 -3.00 -9.39
CA MET A 106 3.24 -3.04 -7.93
C MET A 106 4.39 -2.19 -7.38
N ILE A 107 5.57 -2.28 -7.97
CA ILE A 107 6.74 -1.47 -7.58
C ILE A 107 6.45 0.02 -7.82
N GLY A 108 5.95 0.38 -9.00
CA GLY A 108 5.64 1.77 -9.36
C GLY A 108 4.68 2.42 -8.38
N ILE A 109 3.57 1.74 -8.04
CA ILE A 109 2.59 2.25 -7.09
C ILE A 109 3.19 2.33 -5.67
N SER A 110 3.93 1.30 -5.23
CA SER A 110 4.56 1.29 -3.90
C SER A 110 5.51 2.47 -3.69
N LEU A 111 6.28 2.82 -4.73
CA LEU A 111 7.20 3.95 -4.71
C LEU A 111 6.51 5.32 -4.67
N VAL A 112 5.23 5.38 -5.01
CA VAL A 112 4.45 6.63 -4.96
C VAL A 112 3.69 6.78 -3.65
N TRP A 113 3.37 5.69 -2.95
CA TRP A 113 2.46 5.71 -1.80
C TRP A 113 3.14 5.78 -0.43
N TRP A 114 4.44 5.49 -0.34
CA TRP A 114 5.19 5.57 0.91
C TRP A 114 5.16 6.97 1.59
N PRO A 115 5.08 8.12 0.85
CA PRO A 115 5.10 9.43 1.50
C PRO A 115 3.95 9.67 2.46
N GLY A 116 2.76 9.17 2.12
CA GLY A 116 1.59 9.26 2.99
C GLY A 116 1.79 8.52 4.33
N PHE A 117 2.46 7.36 4.31
CA PHE A 117 2.83 6.63 5.52
C PHE A 117 3.94 7.35 6.30
N ALA A 118 4.91 7.93 5.60
CA ALA A 118 6.00 8.67 6.24
C ALA A 118 5.48 9.88 7.03
N ARG A 119 4.60 10.69 6.43
CA ARG A 119 4.00 11.84 7.12
C ARG A 119 3.16 11.42 8.33
N LEU A 120 2.32 10.40 8.18
CA LEU A 120 1.52 9.89 9.28
C LEU A 120 2.41 9.40 10.42
N THR A 121 3.37 8.52 10.13
CA THR A 121 4.24 7.95 11.16
C THR A 121 5.08 9.01 11.84
N ARG A 122 5.64 9.99 11.08
CA ARG A 122 6.34 11.13 11.66
C ARG A 122 5.47 11.88 12.66
N SER A 123 4.24 12.21 12.31
CA SER A 123 3.30 12.92 13.19
C SER A 123 3.03 12.14 14.47
N LEU A 124 2.80 10.83 14.37
CA LEU A 124 2.56 9.95 15.51
C LEU A 124 3.79 9.88 16.42
N VAL A 125 4.99 9.74 15.83
CA VAL A 125 6.25 9.66 16.60
C VAL A 125 6.53 10.97 17.32
N LEU A 126 6.28 12.12 16.70
CA LEU A 126 6.43 13.42 17.34
C LEU A 126 5.50 13.58 18.55
N SER A 127 4.24 13.16 18.43
CA SER A 127 3.30 13.19 19.55
C SER A 127 3.69 12.22 20.65
N LEU A 128 3.98 10.95 20.31
CA LEU A 128 4.31 9.92 21.31
C LEU A 128 5.66 10.17 22.01
N LYS A 129 6.56 10.90 21.39
CA LYS A 129 7.86 11.24 21.96
C LYS A 129 7.75 12.13 23.20
N GLU A 130 6.69 12.93 23.29
CA GLU A 130 6.42 13.83 24.43
C GLU A 130 5.65 13.13 25.56
N GLU A 131 5.30 11.87 25.43
CA GLU A 131 4.55 11.12 26.44
C GLU A 131 5.42 10.69 27.63
N ALA A 132 4.82 10.69 28.82
CA ALA A 132 5.51 10.40 30.08
C ALA A 132 6.25 9.04 30.12
N PHE A 133 5.72 8.02 29.40
CA PHE A 133 6.39 6.71 29.34
C PHE A 133 7.71 6.77 28.55
N VAL A 134 7.83 7.67 27.57
CA VAL A 134 9.08 7.89 26.82
C VAL A 134 10.07 8.67 27.68
N GLU A 135 9.62 9.65 28.42
CA GLU A 135 10.44 10.38 29.39
C GLU A 135 11.01 9.44 30.46
N ALA A 136 10.16 8.59 31.04
CA ALA A 136 10.58 7.57 32.01
C ALA A 136 11.60 6.60 31.41
N ALA A 137 11.40 6.14 30.17
CA ALA A 137 12.35 5.25 29.48
C ALA A 137 13.72 5.95 29.25
N ASN A 138 13.73 7.25 28.91
CA ASN A 138 14.96 8.04 28.83
C ASN A 138 15.64 8.17 30.20
N GLY A 139 14.86 8.43 31.27
CA GLY A 139 15.37 8.59 32.62
C GLY A 139 16.09 7.34 33.18
N ILE A 140 15.69 6.15 32.77
CA ILE A 140 16.37 4.90 33.12
C ILE A 140 17.48 4.50 32.16
N GLY A 141 17.86 5.38 31.21
CA GLY A 141 18.96 5.17 30.27
C GLY A 141 18.68 4.20 29.13
N ALA A 142 17.43 4.02 28.70
CA ALA A 142 17.12 3.20 27.54
C ALA A 142 17.72 3.78 26.25
N SER A 143 18.28 2.92 25.39
CA SER A 143 18.85 3.36 24.11
C SER A 143 17.77 3.91 23.18
N HIS A 144 18.12 4.84 22.30
CA HIS A 144 17.23 5.44 21.29
C HIS A 144 16.49 4.37 20.43
N THR A 145 17.22 3.34 20.01
CA THR A 145 16.64 2.24 19.25
C THR A 145 15.58 1.48 20.07
N ARG A 146 15.85 1.21 21.35
CA ARG A 146 14.88 0.55 22.25
C ARG A 146 13.64 1.41 22.42
N ILE A 147 13.81 2.72 22.63
CA ILE A 147 12.69 3.64 22.80
C ILE A 147 11.82 3.66 21.53
N LEU A 148 12.42 3.82 20.37
CA LEU A 148 11.70 3.89 19.11
C LEU A 148 10.95 2.59 18.79
N PHE A 149 11.65 1.44 18.80
CA PHE A 149 11.05 0.18 18.34
C PHE A 149 10.20 -0.54 19.40
N ARG A 150 10.47 -0.33 20.70
CA ARG A 150 9.78 -1.06 21.76
C ARG A 150 8.76 -0.21 22.52
N HIS A 151 8.86 1.10 22.46
CA HIS A 151 7.94 1.99 23.19
C HIS A 151 7.10 2.86 22.24
N ILE A 152 7.69 3.48 21.23
CA ILE A 152 6.95 4.42 20.37
C ILE A 152 6.20 3.68 19.25
N LEU A 153 6.89 2.91 18.40
CA LEU A 153 6.27 2.26 17.24
C LEU A 153 5.10 1.32 17.59
N PRO A 154 5.15 0.50 18.65
CA PRO A 154 4.00 -0.33 19.02
C PRO A 154 2.76 0.49 19.37
N ASN A 155 2.92 1.68 19.97
CA ASN A 155 1.82 2.59 20.26
C ASN A 155 1.32 3.35 19.03
N ALA A 156 2.12 3.44 17.96
CA ALA A 156 1.74 4.03 16.68
C ALA A 156 1.05 3.03 15.72
N VAL A 157 1.03 1.73 16.02
CA VAL A 157 0.55 0.68 15.10
C VAL A 157 -0.92 0.85 14.73
N SER A 158 -1.78 1.20 15.67
CA SER A 158 -3.23 1.27 15.43
C SER A 158 -3.61 2.25 14.29
N PRO A 159 -3.20 3.52 14.32
CA PRO A 159 -3.47 4.43 13.20
C PRO A 159 -2.80 4.00 11.88
N ILE A 160 -1.64 3.36 11.94
CA ILE A 160 -0.95 2.85 10.74
C ILE A 160 -1.76 1.73 10.08
N ILE A 161 -2.29 0.78 10.86
CA ILE A 161 -3.15 -0.31 10.36
C ILE A 161 -4.43 0.26 9.73
N VAL A 162 -5.06 1.26 10.37
CA VAL A 162 -6.25 1.92 9.83
C VAL A 162 -5.93 2.53 8.46
N LYS A 163 -4.81 3.24 8.34
CA LYS A 163 -4.36 3.78 7.06
C LYS A 163 -4.10 2.68 6.03
N MET A 164 -3.40 1.61 6.40
CA MET A 164 -3.15 0.47 5.52
C MET A 164 -4.45 -0.11 4.97
N SER A 165 -5.46 -0.29 5.82
CA SER A 165 -6.76 -0.83 5.43
C SER A 165 -7.50 0.10 4.46
N THR A 166 -7.47 1.41 4.71
CA THR A 166 -8.09 2.41 3.84
C THR A 166 -7.39 2.47 2.48
N ASP A 167 -6.07 2.53 2.50
CA ASP A 167 -5.25 2.67 1.30
C ASP A 167 -5.25 1.38 0.45
N PHE A 168 -5.54 0.21 1.06
CA PHE A 168 -5.61 -1.06 0.35
C PHE A 168 -6.61 -1.05 -0.80
N GLY A 169 -7.84 -0.56 -0.56
CA GLY A 169 -8.86 -0.43 -1.60
C GLY A 169 -8.41 0.48 -2.75
N PHE A 170 -7.79 1.62 -2.42
CA PHE A 170 -7.26 2.54 -3.42
C PHE A 170 -6.08 1.94 -4.20
N ALA A 171 -5.20 1.15 -3.55
CA ALA A 171 -4.09 0.47 -4.22
C ALA A 171 -4.57 -0.50 -5.29
N VAL A 172 -5.58 -1.31 -4.96
CA VAL A 172 -6.19 -2.26 -5.90
C VAL A 172 -6.84 -1.52 -7.07
N LEU A 173 -7.61 -0.45 -6.81
CA LEU A 173 -8.23 0.36 -7.87
C LEU A 173 -7.18 1.03 -8.78
N THR A 174 -6.12 1.56 -8.19
CA THR A 174 -5.03 2.19 -8.95
C THR A 174 -4.29 1.16 -9.81
N ALA A 175 -4.03 -0.03 -9.26
CA ALA A 175 -3.40 -1.11 -10.02
C ALA A 175 -4.26 -1.62 -11.17
N ALA A 176 -5.58 -1.62 -11.01
CA ALA A 176 -6.51 -2.01 -12.08
C ALA A 176 -6.64 -0.95 -13.18
N ALA A 177 -6.30 0.31 -12.90
CA ALA A 177 -6.32 1.42 -13.86
C ALA A 177 -5.02 1.56 -14.68
N LEU A 178 -3.93 0.91 -14.26
CA LEU A 178 -2.60 0.91 -14.87
C LEU A 178 -2.38 -0.32 -15.72
#